data_4ccd405d7eb182986828d4e06b6f9ce6
#
_entry.id   4ccd405d7eb182986828d4e06b6f9ce6
#
_cell.length_a   1.000
_cell.length_b   1.000
_cell.length_c   1.000
_cell.angle_alpha   90.00
_cell.angle_beta   90.00
_cell.angle_gamma   90.00
#
_symmetry.space_group_name_H-M   'P 1'
#
loop_
_entity.id
_entity.type
_entity.pdbx_description
1 polymer ?
#
loop_
_entity_poly.entity_id
_entity_poly.type
_entity_poly.pdbx_seq_one_letter_code
_entity_poly.pdbx_strand_id
1 'polypeptide(L)'
;STITEFASQAKAIANSARDEAAETTSVSTAIDIKDKAATESTIKIEITGPDGKAGTATTVSIAQNTTADAAKAKILEELNADGTGVKASFDDAGKLVITAKDGNTAKVTGTGDYAAVTGTSAPAANESRAKLAAQFDSILDQIDKVANDSSYKGVNLLQGNDLKVVFNEDRTSDLIVEGKDASSAGLKISKSANDWKTDYDVEASIKQVEDAVNTLRTMSSEFGNNYSIVQSRETFTENLINVLEEGSDKLTLADMNEESANMLALQTRQQLAINSLSLASQAAQSVLKLF
;
A
#
# COMPACT_ATOMS: atom_id res chain seq x y z
N SER A 1 1.11 8.89 -6.07
CA SER A 1 -0.24 8.96 -5.48
C SER A 1 -0.12 9.03 -3.96
N THR A 2 -1.07 9.66 -3.30
CA THR A 2 -1.07 9.87 -1.83
C THR A 2 -0.92 8.55 -1.04
N ILE A 3 -1.59 7.49 -1.47
CA ILE A 3 -1.45 6.16 -0.83
C ILE A 3 -0.03 5.62 -0.96
N THR A 4 0.63 5.81 -2.11
CA THR A 4 2.03 5.39 -2.30
C THR A 4 2.99 6.19 -1.40
N GLU A 5 2.69 7.46 -1.15
CA GLU A 5 3.47 8.30 -0.23
C GLU A 5 3.30 7.83 1.22
N PHE A 6 2.07 7.53 1.65
CA PHE A 6 1.82 6.96 2.98
C PHE A 6 2.48 5.59 3.14
N ALA A 7 2.41 4.71 2.14
CA ALA A 7 3.12 3.44 2.19
C ALA A 7 4.65 3.63 2.30
N SER A 8 5.21 4.62 1.60
CA SER A 8 6.63 4.95 1.72
C SER A 8 7.00 5.51 3.09
N GLN A 9 6.12 6.32 3.70
CA GLN A 9 6.28 6.79 5.08
C GLN A 9 6.20 5.65 6.09
N ALA A 10 5.24 4.73 5.93
CA ALA A 10 5.13 3.53 6.76
C ALA A 10 6.42 2.70 6.69
N LYS A 11 7.00 2.52 5.49
CA LYS A 11 8.29 1.86 5.31
C LYS A 11 9.43 2.57 6.05
N ALA A 12 9.48 3.90 5.97
CA ALA A 12 10.50 4.68 6.65
C ALA A 12 10.41 4.54 8.19
N ILE A 13 9.20 4.56 8.74
CA ILE A 13 8.96 4.33 10.18
C ILE A 13 9.39 2.92 10.59
N ALA A 14 9.05 1.90 9.82
CA ALA A 14 9.48 0.52 10.10
C ALA A 14 11.01 0.36 10.02
N ASN A 15 11.68 1.01 9.06
CA ASN A 15 13.14 1.04 9.02
C ASN A 15 13.75 1.72 10.25
N SER A 16 13.17 2.85 10.70
CA SER A 16 13.61 3.50 11.94
C SER A 16 13.45 2.59 13.16
N ALA A 17 12.38 1.80 13.21
CA ALA A 17 12.18 0.83 14.28
C ALA A 17 13.20 -0.33 14.22
N ARG A 18 13.64 -0.73 13.04
CA ARG A 18 14.71 -1.73 12.86
C ARG A 18 16.06 -1.22 13.36
N ASP A 19 16.34 0.07 13.20
CA ASP A 19 17.58 0.69 13.64
C ASP A 19 17.63 0.87 15.18
N GLU A 20 16.48 0.81 15.86
CA GLU A 20 16.41 0.79 17.32
C GLU A 20 16.76 -0.61 17.86
N ALA A 21 17.53 -0.66 18.96
CA ALA A 21 17.93 -1.94 19.56
C ALA A 21 16.74 -2.72 20.12
N ALA A 22 16.66 -4.01 19.85
CA ALA A 22 15.69 -4.88 20.51
C ALA A 22 16.10 -5.09 21.98
N GLU A 23 15.16 -4.93 22.88
CA GLU A 23 15.36 -5.17 24.30
C GLU A 23 14.98 -6.62 24.66
N THR A 24 15.73 -7.22 25.59
CA THR A 24 15.47 -8.60 26.05
C THR A 24 15.64 -8.66 27.54
N THR A 25 14.68 -9.27 28.25
CA THR A 25 14.82 -9.58 29.65
C THR A 25 15.85 -10.72 29.84
N SER A 26 16.59 -10.67 30.93
CA SER A 26 17.56 -11.72 31.24
C SER A 26 17.12 -12.51 32.48
N VAL A 27 17.45 -13.79 32.51
CA VAL A 27 17.37 -14.61 33.73
C VAL A 27 18.66 -14.37 34.49
N SER A 28 18.57 -13.78 35.68
CA SER A 28 19.72 -13.57 36.56
C SER A 28 19.50 -14.31 37.88
N THR A 29 20.35 -15.30 38.16
CA THR A 29 20.21 -16.13 39.33
C THR A 29 21.58 -16.39 39.97
N ALA A 30 21.65 -16.25 41.30
CA ALA A 30 22.84 -16.62 42.04
C ALA A 30 23.02 -18.15 41.93
N ILE A 31 24.18 -18.57 41.50
CA ILE A 31 24.58 -19.98 41.51
C ILE A 31 25.48 -20.16 42.73
N ASP A 32 25.01 -20.86 43.74
CA ASP A 32 25.84 -21.26 44.90
C ASP A 32 26.64 -22.51 44.54
N ILE A 33 27.64 -22.35 43.68
CA ILE A 33 28.64 -23.42 43.43
C ILE A 33 29.64 -23.32 44.57
N LYS A 34 29.46 -24.15 45.61
CA LYS A 34 30.46 -24.37 46.65
C LYS A 34 31.74 -24.94 45.99
N ASP A 35 32.76 -25.17 46.78
CA ASP A 35 34.08 -25.66 46.29
C ASP A 35 33.98 -26.82 45.29
N LYS A 36 32.94 -27.66 45.39
CA LYS A 36 32.62 -28.74 44.44
C LYS A 36 31.11 -28.94 44.36
N ALA A 37 30.60 -29.33 43.18
CA ALA A 37 29.23 -29.74 42.97
C ALA A 37 28.87 -30.92 43.90
N ALA A 38 27.82 -30.76 44.72
CA ALA A 38 27.41 -31.77 45.69
C ALA A 38 26.64 -32.92 45.01
N THR A 39 25.93 -32.62 43.97
CA THR A 39 25.12 -33.56 43.17
C THR A 39 25.34 -33.38 41.68
N GLU A 40 24.96 -34.36 40.87
CA GLU A 40 24.82 -34.15 39.42
C GLU A 40 23.72 -33.13 39.17
N SER A 41 24.07 -32.11 38.44
CA SER A 41 23.20 -30.95 38.25
C SER A 41 23.10 -30.58 36.79
N THR A 42 21.93 -30.10 36.34
CA THR A 42 21.71 -29.71 34.96
C THR A 42 21.14 -28.33 34.85
N ILE A 43 21.42 -27.62 33.74
CA ILE A 43 20.72 -26.43 33.28
C ILE A 43 20.17 -26.75 31.91
N LYS A 44 18.83 -26.80 31.80
CA LYS A 44 18.14 -27.01 30.54
C LYS A 44 17.60 -25.69 30.03
N ILE A 45 17.84 -25.40 28.77
CA ILE A 45 17.28 -24.22 28.08
C ILE A 45 16.42 -24.69 26.92
N GLU A 46 15.18 -24.26 26.91
CA GLU A 46 14.22 -24.47 25.82
C GLU A 46 14.04 -23.16 25.09
N ILE A 47 14.32 -23.13 23.79
CA ILE A 47 14.22 -21.95 22.94
C ILE A 47 12.90 -21.99 22.17
N THR A 48 12.24 -20.84 22.09
CA THR A 48 11.13 -20.61 21.18
C THR A 48 11.50 -19.41 20.29
N GLY A 49 11.46 -19.60 18.98
CA GLY A 49 11.75 -18.53 18.02
C GLY A 49 10.72 -17.42 18.05
N PRO A 50 11.02 -16.26 17.43
CA PRO A 50 10.09 -15.14 17.34
C PRO A 50 8.83 -15.47 16.49
N ASP A 51 8.91 -16.52 15.67
CA ASP A 51 7.78 -17.08 14.91
C ASP A 51 6.90 -18.06 15.72
N GLY A 52 7.18 -18.21 17.01
CA GLY A 52 6.49 -19.13 17.92
C GLY A 52 6.87 -20.60 17.78
N LYS A 53 7.83 -20.93 16.91
CA LYS A 53 8.29 -22.33 16.75
C LYS A 53 9.32 -22.71 17.80
N ALA A 54 9.24 -23.95 18.26
CA ALA A 54 10.24 -24.51 19.15
C ALA A 54 11.60 -24.63 18.44
N GLY A 55 12.61 -24.07 19.06
CA GLY A 55 14.02 -24.22 18.65
C GLY A 55 14.69 -25.41 19.33
N THR A 56 16.03 -25.49 19.19
CA THR A 56 16.81 -26.54 19.80
C THR A 56 16.92 -26.36 21.31
N ALA A 57 16.62 -27.40 22.08
CA ALA A 57 16.83 -27.38 23.52
C ALA A 57 18.30 -27.73 23.81
N THR A 58 18.96 -26.94 24.67
CA THR A 58 20.33 -27.17 25.13
C THR A 58 20.31 -27.61 26.59
N THR A 59 21.05 -28.66 26.95
CA THR A 59 21.18 -29.12 28.33
C THR A 59 22.66 -29.19 28.69
N VAL A 60 23.05 -28.40 29.68
CA VAL A 60 24.38 -28.43 30.29
C VAL A 60 24.33 -29.36 31.49
N SER A 61 25.15 -30.39 31.54
CA SER A 61 25.23 -31.33 32.65
C SER A 61 26.57 -31.20 33.39
N ILE A 62 26.51 -30.97 34.68
CA ILE A 62 27.66 -30.83 35.56
C ILE A 62 27.72 -32.05 36.46
N ALA A 63 28.81 -32.83 36.37
CA ALA A 63 29.01 -34.03 37.16
C ALA A 63 29.27 -33.70 38.65
N GLN A 64 28.91 -34.60 39.54
CA GLN A 64 29.23 -34.50 40.96
C GLN A 64 30.74 -34.34 41.14
N ASN A 65 31.20 -33.63 42.15
CA ASN A 65 32.58 -33.29 42.45
C ASN A 65 33.33 -32.38 41.45
N THR A 66 32.61 -31.77 40.46
CA THR A 66 33.17 -30.73 39.59
C THR A 66 33.48 -29.47 40.40
N THR A 67 34.65 -28.89 40.24
CA THR A 67 35.01 -27.63 40.94
C THR A 67 34.18 -26.46 40.43
N ALA A 68 33.96 -25.44 41.25
CA ALA A 68 33.19 -24.28 40.89
C ALA A 68 33.68 -23.60 39.58
N ASP A 69 35.00 -23.45 39.42
CA ASP A 69 35.56 -22.81 38.22
C ASP A 69 35.39 -23.66 36.96
N ALA A 70 35.56 -24.99 37.09
CA ALA A 70 35.33 -25.90 35.98
C ALA A 70 33.84 -25.97 35.58
N ALA A 71 32.91 -25.88 36.55
CA ALA A 71 31.49 -25.82 36.29
C ALA A 71 31.11 -24.52 35.58
N LYS A 72 31.61 -23.37 36.04
CA LYS A 72 31.38 -22.06 35.38
C LYS A 72 31.90 -22.07 33.95
N ALA A 73 33.15 -22.55 33.74
CA ALA A 73 33.75 -22.63 32.40
C ALA A 73 32.90 -23.49 31.45
N LYS A 74 32.46 -24.66 31.90
CA LYS A 74 31.60 -25.56 31.12
C LYS A 74 30.24 -24.95 30.79
N ILE A 75 29.60 -24.30 31.76
CA ILE A 75 28.30 -23.58 31.54
C ILE A 75 28.45 -22.52 30.46
N LEU A 76 29.53 -21.70 30.52
CA LEU A 76 29.77 -20.67 29.52
C LEU A 76 30.09 -21.24 28.14
N GLU A 77 30.88 -22.30 28.08
CA GLU A 77 31.27 -22.97 26.83
C GLU A 77 30.04 -23.56 26.14
N GLU A 78 29.22 -24.33 26.84
CA GLU A 78 28.06 -25.03 26.25
C GLU A 78 26.92 -24.08 25.94
N LEU A 79 26.66 -23.04 26.77
CA LEU A 79 25.57 -22.10 26.55
C LEU A 79 25.92 -21.02 25.51
N ASN A 80 27.16 -20.66 25.33
CA ASN A 80 27.60 -19.71 24.29
C ASN A 80 28.00 -20.38 22.98
N ALA A 81 27.87 -21.71 22.87
CA ALA A 81 28.13 -22.41 21.62
C ALA A 81 27.18 -21.90 20.51
N ASP A 82 27.65 -21.94 19.26
CA ASP A 82 26.85 -21.54 18.11
C ASP A 82 25.56 -22.34 18.01
N GLY A 83 24.46 -21.65 17.77
CA GLY A 83 23.12 -22.26 17.61
C GLY A 83 22.34 -22.46 18.91
N THR A 84 22.87 -22.11 20.07
CA THR A 84 22.15 -22.22 21.35
C THR A 84 21.03 -21.20 21.52
N GLY A 85 21.06 -20.09 20.74
CA GLY A 85 20.05 -19.03 20.79
C GLY A 85 20.07 -18.19 22.06
N VAL A 86 21.10 -18.34 22.93
CA VAL A 86 21.28 -17.56 24.15
C VAL A 86 22.70 -17.01 24.26
N LYS A 87 22.86 -16.05 25.17
CA LYS A 87 24.15 -15.58 25.68
C LYS A 87 24.17 -15.78 27.19
N ALA A 88 25.20 -16.46 27.69
CA ALA A 88 25.42 -16.65 29.11
C ALA A 88 26.67 -15.85 29.56
N SER A 89 26.61 -15.26 30.75
CA SER A 89 27.71 -14.57 31.39
C SER A 89 27.54 -14.65 32.90
N PHE A 90 28.64 -14.39 33.65
CA PHE A 90 28.54 -14.15 35.09
C PHE A 90 28.69 -12.66 35.33
N ASP A 91 27.84 -12.11 36.21
CA ASP A 91 27.95 -10.72 36.66
C ASP A 91 29.02 -10.52 37.72
N ASP A 92 29.27 -9.27 38.12
CA ASP A 92 30.26 -8.92 39.13
C ASP A 92 29.98 -9.55 40.52
N ALA A 93 28.73 -9.94 40.76
CA ALA A 93 28.28 -10.62 41.97
C ALA A 93 28.38 -12.16 41.85
N GLY A 94 28.87 -12.67 40.71
CA GLY A 94 28.98 -14.10 40.45
C GLY A 94 27.68 -14.79 40.10
N LYS A 95 26.61 -14.08 39.77
CA LYS A 95 25.36 -14.65 39.32
C LYS A 95 25.44 -15.03 37.83
N LEU A 96 24.84 -16.15 37.48
CA LEU A 96 24.65 -16.53 36.08
C LEU A 96 23.56 -15.67 35.47
N VAL A 97 23.89 -14.99 34.40
CA VAL A 97 22.97 -14.18 33.59
C VAL A 97 22.80 -14.88 32.25
N ILE A 98 21.58 -15.25 31.89
CA ILE A 98 21.22 -15.88 30.61
C ILE A 98 20.27 -14.94 29.88
N THR A 99 20.64 -14.55 28.67
CA THR A 99 19.87 -13.66 27.80
C THR A 99 19.59 -14.34 26.47
N ALA A 100 18.34 -14.40 26.04
CA ALA A 100 18.00 -14.91 24.73
C ALA A 100 18.47 -13.96 23.62
N LYS A 101 18.90 -14.49 22.49
CA LYS A 101 19.35 -13.75 21.30
C LYS A 101 18.27 -13.75 20.22
N ASP A 102 18.42 -12.87 19.25
CA ASP A 102 17.68 -12.87 17.97
C ASP A 102 16.14 -12.87 18.13
N GLY A 103 15.64 -12.19 19.18
CA GLY A 103 14.21 -12.14 19.45
C GLY A 103 13.61 -13.44 19.97
N ASN A 104 14.43 -14.42 20.32
CA ASN A 104 13.99 -15.69 20.90
C ASN A 104 13.45 -15.51 22.32
N THR A 105 12.65 -16.47 22.75
CA THR A 105 12.30 -16.68 24.15
C THR A 105 13.05 -17.90 24.66
N ALA A 106 13.77 -17.76 25.75
CA ALA A 106 14.52 -18.84 26.39
C ALA A 106 13.93 -19.17 27.75
N LYS A 107 13.38 -20.37 27.91
CA LYS A 107 12.94 -20.89 29.19
C LYS A 107 14.09 -21.69 29.82
N VAL A 108 14.52 -21.28 30.99
CA VAL A 108 15.63 -21.88 31.71
C VAL A 108 15.10 -22.70 32.88
N THR A 109 15.58 -23.91 33.05
CA THR A 109 15.24 -24.81 34.16
C THR A 109 16.50 -25.48 34.67
N GLY A 110 16.81 -25.26 35.93
CA GLY A 110 17.92 -25.93 36.62
C GLY A 110 17.48 -27.10 37.49
N THR A 111 18.38 -28.02 37.74
CA THR A 111 18.20 -29.14 38.70
C THR A 111 19.42 -29.30 39.58
N GLY A 112 19.33 -30.03 40.66
CA GLY A 112 20.39 -30.23 41.63
C GLY A 112 20.87 -28.91 42.25
N ASP A 113 22.18 -28.68 42.26
CA ASP A 113 22.76 -27.44 42.81
C ASP A 113 22.34 -26.17 42.02
N TYR A 114 21.78 -26.35 40.82
CA TYR A 114 21.27 -25.27 39.96
C TYR A 114 19.74 -25.15 39.96
N ALA A 115 19.05 -25.81 40.89
CA ALA A 115 17.57 -25.77 40.95
C ALA A 115 16.99 -24.33 41.06
N ALA A 116 17.79 -23.38 41.58
CA ALA A 116 17.42 -21.96 41.63
C ALA A 116 17.51 -21.24 40.29
N VAL A 117 18.21 -21.83 39.28
CA VAL A 117 18.36 -21.25 37.93
C VAL A 117 17.10 -21.56 37.14
N THR A 118 16.05 -20.82 37.38
CA THR A 118 14.78 -20.94 36.69
C THR A 118 14.27 -19.56 36.27
N GLY A 119 13.68 -19.48 35.08
CA GLY A 119 13.08 -18.23 34.60
C GLY A 119 12.90 -18.24 33.10
N THR A 120 12.47 -17.11 32.60
CA THR A 120 12.28 -16.91 31.15
C THR A 120 12.98 -15.62 30.73
N SER A 121 13.85 -15.71 29.75
CA SER A 121 14.40 -14.57 29.00
C SER A 121 13.57 -14.43 27.74
N ALA A 122 13.01 -13.25 27.48
CA ALA A 122 12.12 -13.00 26.38
C ALA A 122 12.31 -11.57 25.84
N PRO A 123 11.90 -11.29 24.62
CA PRO A 123 11.86 -9.92 24.11
C PRO A 123 11.07 -9.02 25.04
N ALA A 124 11.65 -7.89 25.39
CA ALA A 124 11.05 -6.87 26.25
C ALA A 124 10.42 -5.75 25.41
N ALA A 125 9.53 -5.00 26.03
CA ALA A 125 8.97 -3.81 25.40
C ALA A 125 10.05 -2.72 25.33
N ASN A 126 10.31 -2.23 24.10
CA ASN A 126 11.10 -1.02 23.87
C ASN A 126 10.13 0.14 23.59
N GLU A 127 10.20 1.19 24.41
CA GLU A 127 9.27 2.32 24.31
C GLU A 127 9.39 3.07 22.98
N SER A 128 10.61 3.19 22.43
CA SER A 128 10.83 3.82 21.13
C SER A 128 10.21 3.01 20.00
N ARG A 129 10.41 1.67 20.00
CA ARG A 129 9.80 0.77 19.01
C ARG A 129 8.29 0.77 19.11
N ALA A 130 7.71 0.74 20.31
CA ALA A 130 6.27 0.79 20.51
C ALA A 130 5.65 2.10 20.00
N LYS A 131 6.34 3.25 20.19
CA LYS A 131 5.91 4.53 19.60
C LYS A 131 5.94 4.51 18.07
N LEU A 132 6.99 3.96 17.48
CA LEU A 132 7.11 3.82 16.03
C LEU A 132 6.06 2.85 15.47
N ALA A 133 5.75 1.76 16.17
CA ALA A 133 4.68 0.83 15.82
C ALA A 133 3.31 1.53 15.82
N ALA A 134 3.01 2.35 16.82
CA ALA A 134 1.78 3.14 16.87
C ALA A 134 1.70 4.19 15.76
N GLN A 135 2.83 4.82 15.38
CA GLN A 135 2.88 5.73 14.24
C GLN A 135 2.64 4.99 12.91
N PHE A 136 3.23 3.82 12.75
CA PHE A 136 3.00 2.96 11.59
C PHE A 136 1.52 2.61 11.46
N ASP A 137 0.88 2.16 12.53
CA ASP A 137 -0.55 1.83 12.55
C ASP A 137 -1.43 3.04 12.21
N SER A 138 -1.05 4.23 12.69
CA SER A 138 -1.73 5.47 12.34
C SER A 138 -1.64 5.81 10.85
N ILE A 139 -0.51 5.53 10.21
CA ILE A 139 -0.36 5.70 8.75
C ILE A 139 -1.24 4.71 7.98
N LEU A 140 -1.35 3.46 8.44
CA LEU A 140 -2.27 2.49 7.82
C LEU A 140 -3.73 2.96 7.91
N ASP A 141 -4.15 3.50 9.06
CA ASP A 141 -5.48 4.09 9.21
C ASP A 141 -5.71 5.29 8.27
N GLN A 142 -4.65 6.06 7.92
CA GLN A 142 -4.75 7.12 6.91
C GLN A 142 -4.87 6.55 5.48
N ILE A 143 -4.17 5.47 5.17
CA ILE A 143 -4.32 4.76 3.89
C ILE A 143 -5.78 4.33 3.71
N ASP A 144 -6.37 3.71 4.74
CA ASP A 144 -7.76 3.25 4.72
C ASP A 144 -8.74 4.41 4.52
N LYS A 145 -8.53 5.53 5.19
CA LYS A 145 -9.35 6.74 5.01
C LYS A 145 -9.28 7.28 3.60
N VAL A 146 -8.07 7.43 3.05
CA VAL A 146 -7.89 7.94 1.67
C VAL A 146 -8.51 6.98 0.64
N ALA A 147 -8.37 5.65 0.84
CA ALA A 147 -9.02 4.67 -0.01
C ALA A 147 -10.56 4.80 0.05
N ASN A 148 -11.12 4.98 1.25
CA ASN A 148 -12.56 5.21 1.44
C ASN A 148 -13.06 6.52 0.81
N ASP A 149 -12.32 7.60 0.98
CA ASP A 149 -12.72 8.95 0.55
C ASP A 149 -12.58 9.15 -0.97
N SER A 150 -11.95 8.22 -1.68
CA SER A 150 -11.70 8.29 -3.12
C SER A 150 -12.92 7.95 -3.99
N SER A 151 -14.13 8.06 -3.45
CA SER A 151 -15.36 7.79 -4.19
C SER A 151 -15.78 8.97 -5.08
N TYR A 152 -16.22 8.64 -6.29
CA TYR A 152 -16.81 9.62 -7.21
C TYR A 152 -18.15 9.12 -7.75
N LYS A 153 -19.22 9.88 -7.57
CA LYS A 153 -20.59 9.53 -8.02
C LYS A 153 -21.05 8.12 -7.58
N GLY A 154 -20.65 7.70 -6.38
CA GLY A 154 -21.03 6.39 -5.83
C GLY A 154 -20.16 5.21 -6.29
N VAL A 155 -19.11 5.46 -7.09
CA VAL A 155 -18.12 4.45 -7.49
C VAL A 155 -16.80 4.76 -6.82
N ASN A 156 -16.20 3.77 -6.17
CA ASN A 156 -14.89 3.86 -5.57
C ASN A 156 -13.97 2.78 -6.17
N LEU A 157 -13.15 3.17 -7.14
CA LEU A 157 -12.19 2.28 -7.80
C LEU A 157 -11.13 1.72 -6.85
N LEU A 158 -10.84 2.41 -5.73
CA LEU A 158 -9.87 1.98 -4.73
C LEU A 158 -10.47 1.06 -3.66
N GLN A 159 -11.77 0.75 -3.79
CA GLN A 159 -12.47 -0.26 -2.98
C GLN A 159 -13.00 -1.43 -3.82
N GLY A 160 -12.47 -1.60 -5.04
CA GLY A 160 -12.86 -2.69 -5.91
C GLY A 160 -14.19 -2.49 -6.64
N ASN A 161 -14.76 -1.28 -6.68
CA ASN A 161 -15.93 -1.02 -7.51
C ASN A 161 -15.50 -0.76 -8.96
N ASP A 162 -16.13 -1.41 -9.91
CA ASP A 162 -15.84 -1.22 -11.32
C ASP A 162 -16.51 0.04 -11.86
N LEU A 163 -15.83 0.74 -12.77
CA LEU A 163 -16.34 1.88 -13.49
C LEU A 163 -16.56 1.52 -14.96
N LYS A 164 -17.82 1.57 -15.40
CA LYS A 164 -18.17 1.38 -16.82
C LYS A 164 -18.22 2.75 -17.51
N VAL A 165 -17.31 2.96 -18.48
CA VAL A 165 -17.28 4.14 -19.35
C VAL A 165 -17.86 3.77 -20.69
N VAL A 166 -18.92 4.46 -21.13
CA VAL A 166 -19.61 4.23 -22.41
C VAL A 166 -19.17 5.29 -23.41
N PHE A 167 -18.85 4.91 -24.65
CA PHE A 167 -18.30 5.77 -25.68
C PHE A 167 -19.27 6.10 -26.83
N ASN A 168 -20.41 5.40 -26.91
CA ASN A 168 -21.39 5.61 -27.97
C ASN A 168 -22.82 5.67 -27.43
N GLU A 169 -23.72 6.25 -28.23
CA GLU A 169 -25.12 6.45 -27.89
C GLU A 169 -25.85 5.11 -27.65
N ASP A 170 -25.59 4.12 -28.48
CA ASP A 170 -26.20 2.77 -28.40
C ASP A 170 -25.67 1.92 -27.24
N ARG A 171 -24.70 2.42 -26.48
CA ARG A 171 -24.04 1.71 -25.35
C ARG A 171 -23.40 0.37 -25.71
N THR A 172 -23.10 0.16 -27.00
CA THR A 172 -22.46 -1.05 -27.50
C THR A 172 -20.93 -1.02 -27.39
N SER A 173 -20.35 0.20 -27.26
CA SER A 173 -18.91 0.41 -27.09
C SER A 173 -18.65 0.96 -25.68
N ASP A 174 -18.06 0.14 -24.82
CA ASP A 174 -17.73 0.51 -23.46
C ASP A 174 -16.34 0.01 -23.05
N LEU A 175 -15.82 0.61 -22.01
CA LEU A 175 -14.63 0.18 -21.28
C LEU A 175 -15.01 -0.02 -19.82
N ILE A 176 -14.72 -1.20 -19.29
CA ILE A 176 -14.84 -1.48 -17.88
C ILE A 176 -13.47 -1.26 -17.24
N VAL A 177 -13.38 -0.29 -16.35
CA VAL A 177 -12.21 -0.07 -15.50
C VAL A 177 -12.45 -0.85 -14.21
N GLU A 178 -11.72 -1.94 -14.05
CA GLU A 178 -11.81 -2.77 -12.84
C GLU A 178 -11.29 -2.02 -11.62
N GLY A 179 -12.09 -1.98 -10.57
CA GLY A 179 -11.67 -1.47 -9.27
C GLY A 179 -10.65 -2.39 -8.59
N LYS A 180 -9.80 -1.83 -7.77
CA LYS A 180 -8.81 -2.55 -6.97
C LYS A 180 -8.90 -2.08 -5.53
N ASP A 181 -8.86 -3.01 -4.59
CA ASP A 181 -8.83 -2.64 -3.17
C ASP A 181 -7.43 -2.16 -2.79
N ALA A 182 -7.32 -0.85 -2.54
CA ALA A 182 -6.09 -0.17 -2.13
C ALA A 182 -6.11 0.19 -0.63
N SER A 183 -7.01 -0.40 0.16
CA SER A 183 -6.96 -0.34 1.62
C SER A 183 -5.76 -1.11 2.17
N SER A 184 -5.44 -0.93 3.44
CA SER A 184 -4.40 -1.71 4.13
C SER A 184 -4.66 -3.22 4.01
N ALA A 185 -5.92 -3.64 4.13
CA ALA A 185 -6.35 -5.03 3.98
C ALA A 185 -6.17 -5.55 2.54
N GLY A 186 -6.57 -4.78 1.53
CA GLY A 186 -6.41 -5.12 0.11
C GLY A 186 -4.93 -5.18 -0.31
N LEU A 187 -4.11 -4.33 0.27
CA LEU A 187 -2.66 -4.31 0.09
C LEU A 187 -1.93 -5.36 0.94
N LYS A 188 -2.66 -6.10 1.80
CA LYS A 188 -2.13 -7.12 2.71
C LYS A 188 -1.10 -6.58 3.71
N ILE A 189 -1.28 -5.35 4.16
CA ILE A 189 -0.49 -4.76 5.24
C ILE A 189 -1.29 -4.92 6.53
N SER A 190 -0.70 -5.62 7.50
CA SER A 190 -1.27 -5.76 8.83
C SER A 190 -0.74 -4.68 9.76
N LYS A 191 -1.48 -4.37 10.81
CA LYS A 191 -0.98 -3.53 11.91
C LYS A 191 0.24 -4.17 12.55
N SER A 192 1.02 -3.34 13.24
CA SER A 192 2.24 -3.77 13.93
C SER A 192 1.96 -4.94 14.88
N ALA A 193 2.75 -6.02 14.78
CA ALA A 193 2.65 -7.15 15.69
C ALA A 193 3.51 -6.91 16.94
N ASN A 194 3.00 -7.29 18.12
CA ASN A 194 3.72 -7.30 19.39
C ASN A 194 4.46 -5.99 19.74
N ASP A 195 3.96 -4.83 19.30
CA ASP A 195 4.60 -3.52 19.45
C ASP A 195 6.06 -3.51 18.94
N TRP A 196 6.35 -4.34 17.93
CA TRP A 196 7.67 -4.51 17.32
C TRP A 196 8.79 -4.84 18.32
N LYS A 197 8.52 -5.72 19.28
CA LYS A 197 9.52 -6.17 20.27
C LYS A 197 10.70 -6.88 19.65
N THR A 198 10.50 -7.55 18.51
CA THR A 198 11.54 -8.31 17.81
C THR A 198 11.82 -7.72 16.43
N ASP A 199 13.04 -7.91 15.93
CA ASP A 199 13.41 -7.56 14.55
C ASP A 199 12.58 -8.34 13.54
N TYR A 200 12.18 -9.57 13.87
CA TYR A 200 11.29 -10.39 13.05
C TYR A 200 9.94 -9.70 12.76
N ASP A 201 9.32 -9.12 13.80
CA ASP A 201 8.05 -8.40 13.67
C ASP A 201 8.20 -7.15 12.78
N VAL A 202 9.32 -6.43 12.94
CA VAL A 202 9.64 -5.24 12.15
C VAL A 202 9.89 -5.62 10.69
N GLU A 203 10.71 -6.64 10.43
CA GLU A 203 11.03 -7.10 9.07
C GLU A 203 9.81 -7.64 8.34
N ALA A 204 8.91 -8.35 9.06
CA ALA A 204 7.64 -8.77 8.50
C ALA A 204 6.80 -7.59 8.01
N SER A 205 6.72 -6.51 8.80
CA SER A 205 6.01 -5.29 8.43
C SER A 205 6.68 -4.58 7.24
N ILE A 206 8.01 -4.48 7.21
CA ILE A 206 8.77 -3.90 6.09
C ILE A 206 8.46 -4.63 4.79
N LYS A 207 8.51 -5.97 4.82
CA LYS A 207 8.22 -6.79 3.65
C LYS A 207 6.80 -6.60 3.14
N GLN A 208 5.80 -6.58 4.04
CA GLN A 208 4.41 -6.32 3.66
C GLN A 208 4.26 -4.98 2.95
N VAL A 209 4.89 -3.92 3.47
CA VAL A 209 4.85 -2.59 2.85
C VAL A 209 5.58 -2.55 1.51
N GLU A 210 6.70 -3.24 1.35
CA GLU A 210 7.41 -3.37 0.07
C GLU A 210 6.53 -4.01 -1.00
N ASP A 211 5.90 -5.13 -0.67
CA ASP A 211 4.97 -5.84 -1.55
C ASP A 211 3.76 -4.95 -1.91
N ALA A 212 3.24 -4.19 -0.94
CA ALA A 212 2.17 -3.23 -1.15
C ALA A 212 2.56 -2.08 -2.09
N VAL A 213 3.76 -1.52 -1.94
CA VAL A 213 4.27 -0.46 -2.85
C VAL A 213 4.39 -0.99 -4.28
N ASN A 214 4.84 -2.22 -4.48
CA ASN A 214 4.90 -2.84 -5.79
C ASN A 214 3.48 -3.06 -6.37
N THR A 215 2.55 -3.52 -5.56
CA THR A 215 1.14 -3.66 -5.93
C THR A 215 0.53 -2.31 -6.33
N LEU A 216 0.75 -1.24 -5.56
CA LEU A 216 0.28 0.11 -5.86
C LEU A 216 0.86 0.67 -7.17
N ARG A 217 2.12 0.36 -7.48
CA ARG A 217 2.73 0.74 -8.77
C ARG A 217 2.04 0.04 -9.94
N THR A 218 1.73 -1.25 -9.80
CA THR A 218 0.99 -2.00 -10.83
C THR A 218 -0.41 -1.43 -11.01
N MET A 219 -1.17 -1.19 -9.93
CA MET A 219 -2.49 -0.56 -9.97
C MET A 219 -2.44 0.82 -10.63
N SER A 220 -1.43 1.64 -10.29
CA SER A 220 -1.24 2.97 -10.89
C SER A 220 -0.98 2.90 -12.39
N SER A 221 -0.22 1.90 -12.86
CA SER A 221 0.02 1.67 -14.28
C SER A 221 -1.24 1.23 -15.01
N GLU A 222 -2.03 0.31 -14.43
CA GLU A 222 -3.30 -0.15 -15.00
C GLU A 222 -4.30 0.99 -15.13
N PHE A 223 -4.48 1.81 -14.08
CA PHE A 223 -5.36 2.98 -14.13
C PHE A 223 -4.85 4.04 -15.10
N GLY A 224 -3.52 4.24 -15.19
CA GLY A 224 -2.90 5.14 -16.17
C GLY A 224 -3.18 4.71 -17.61
N ASN A 225 -3.09 3.43 -17.91
CA ASN A 225 -3.44 2.88 -19.23
C ASN A 225 -4.92 3.08 -19.56
N ASN A 226 -5.81 2.75 -18.61
CA ASN A 226 -7.24 2.94 -18.78
C ASN A 226 -7.61 4.42 -18.99
N TYR A 227 -6.99 5.33 -18.22
CA TYR A 227 -7.15 6.76 -18.41
C TYR A 227 -6.72 7.23 -19.81
N SER A 228 -5.57 6.74 -20.30
CA SER A 228 -5.08 7.07 -21.63
C SER A 228 -6.02 6.58 -22.74
N ILE A 229 -6.63 5.40 -22.57
CA ILE A 229 -7.65 4.87 -23.50
C ILE A 229 -8.88 5.77 -23.49
N VAL A 230 -9.38 6.14 -22.31
CA VAL A 230 -10.56 7.03 -22.19
C VAL A 230 -10.27 8.38 -22.84
N GLN A 231 -9.13 8.99 -22.55
CA GLN A 231 -8.73 10.29 -23.14
C GLN A 231 -8.61 10.22 -24.66
N SER A 232 -8.02 9.15 -25.19
CA SER A 232 -7.92 8.96 -26.66
C SER A 232 -9.30 8.81 -27.30
N ARG A 233 -10.22 8.10 -26.63
CA ARG A 233 -11.60 7.93 -27.08
C ARG A 233 -12.40 9.23 -26.99
N GLU A 234 -12.22 10.02 -25.94
CA GLU A 234 -12.80 11.35 -25.79
C GLU A 234 -12.39 12.26 -26.95
N THR A 235 -11.09 12.39 -27.22
CA THR A 235 -10.56 13.17 -28.34
C THR A 235 -11.12 12.71 -29.69
N PHE A 236 -11.20 11.39 -29.91
CA PHE A 236 -11.80 10.83 -31.11
C PHE A 236 -13.27 11.22 -31.25
N THR A 237 -14.05 11.13 -30.16
CA THR A 237 -15.47 11.47 -30.16
C THR A 237 -15.70 12.96 -30.41
N GLU A 238 -14.90 13.85 -29.79
CA GLU A 238 -14.94 15.29 -30.05
C GLU A 238 -14.64 15.61 -31.53
N ASN A 239 -13.61 14.99 -32.12
CA ASN A 239 -13.30 15.17 -33.55
C ASN A 239 -14.44 14.65 -34.43
N LEU A 240 -15.08 13.54 -34.07
CA LEU A 240 -16.22 12.99 -34.82
C LEU A 240 -17.43 13.94 -34.74
N ILE A 241 -17.72 14.51 -33.57
CA ILE A 241 -18.78 15.51 -33.39
C ILE A 241 -18.53 16.73 -34.29
N ASN A 242 -17.31 17.28 -34.27
CA ASN A 242 -16.95 18.43 -35.10
C ASN A 242 -17.13 18.14 -36.60
N VAL A 243 -16.73 16.95 -37.06
CA VAL A 243 -16.93 16.53 -38.48
C VAL A 243 -18.41 16.38 -38.84
N LEU A 244 -19.21 15.80 -37.90
CA LEU A 244 -20.65 15.66 -38.10
C LEU A 244 -21.39 17.02 -38.09
N GLU A 245 -21.00 17.95 -37.23
CA GLU A 245 -21.50 19.32 -37.20
C GLU A 245 -21.16 20.05 -38.49
N GLU A 246 -19.90 20.01 -38.95
CA GLU A 246 -19.49 20.60 -40.25
C GLU A 246 -20.25 19.97 -41.44
N GLY A 247 -20.44 18.63 -41.39
CA GLY A 247 -21.23 17.94 -42.40
C GLY A 247 -22.72 18.37 -42.40
N SER A 248 -23.30 18.50 -41.23
CA SER A 248 -24.67 18.98 -41.04
C SER A 248 -24.84 20.42 -41.55
N ASP A 249 -23.90 21.29 -41.18
CA ASP A 249 -23.88 22.67 -41.63
C ASP A 249 -23.82 22.76 -43.15
N LYS A 250 -22.92 22.00 -43.80
CA LYS A 250 -22.81 21.95 -45.27
C LYS A 250 -24.06 21.43 -45.97
N LEU A 251 -24.84 20.53 -45.28
CA LEU A 251 -26.09 20.02 -45.83
C LEU A 251 -27.28 20.92 -45.60
N THR A 252 -27.29 21.71 -44.54
CA THR A 252 -28.43 22.51 -44.08
C THR A 252 -28.29 23.99 -44.42
N LEU A 253 -27.07 24.54 -44.43
CA LEU A 253 -26.81 25.91 -44.82
C LEU A 253 -26.90 26.06 -46.34
N ALA A 254 -27.72 26.95 -46.83
CA ALA A 254 -27.77 27.29 -48.25
C ALA A 254 -26.45 27.86 -48.70
N ASP A 255 -26.00 27.49 -49.90
CA ASP A 255 -24.86 28.15 -50.52
C ASP A 255 -25.17 29.65 -50.68
N MET A 256 -24.50 30.47 -49.86
CA MET A 256 -24.72 31.93 -49.80
C MET A 256 -24.45 32.59 -51.16
N ASN A 257 -23.63 32.02 -52.00
CA ASN A 257 -23.38 32.55 -53.35
C ASN A 257 -24.56 32.23 -54.27
N GLU A 258 -25.10 31.00 -54.21
CA GLU A 258 -26.27 30.61 -54.97
C GLU A 258 -27.51 31.39 -54.53
N GLU A 259 -27.71 31.50 -53.18
CA GLU A 259 -28.85 32.27 -52.63
C GLU A 259 -28.75 33.75 -52.95
N SER A 260 -27.58 34.37 -52.91
CA SER A 260 -27.34 35.74 -53.30
C SER A 260 -27.61 35.96 -54.80
N ALA A 261 -27.19 35.01 -55.64
CA ALA A 261 -27.49 35.08 -57.09
C ALA A 261 -29.02 34.93 -57.34
N ASN A 262 -29.69 34.02 -56.65
CA ASN A 262 -31.13 33.85 -56.72
C ASN A 262 -31.88 35.10 -56.26
N MET A 263 -31.42 35.72 -55.17
CA MET A 263 -32.04 36.96 -54.66
C MET A 263 -31.84 38.11 -55.65
N LEU A 264 -30.66 38.26 -56.24
CA LEU A 264 -30.40 39.27 -57.27
C LEU A 264 -31.25 39.03 -58.52
N ALA A 265 -31.39 37.75 -58.95
CA ALA A 265 -32.26 37.41 -60.07
C ALA A 265 -33.71 37.71 -59.80
N LEU A 266 -34.19 37.45 -58.55
CA LEU A 266 -35.56 37.74 -58.11
C LEU A 266 -35.81 39.25 -58.09
N GLN A 267 -34.88 40.04 -57.54
CA GLN A 267 -34.96 41.54 -57.56
C GLN A 267 -35.00 42.07 -58.97
N THR A 268 -34.14 41.54 -59.85
CA THR A 268 -34.14 41.97 -61.26
C THR A 268 -35.46 41.64 -61.98
N ARG A 269 -36.03 40.46 -61.76
CA ARG A 269 -37.34 40.06 -62.28
C ARG A 269 -38.46 40.98 -61.74
N GLN A 270 -38.41 41.31 -60.48
CA GLN A 270 -39.37 42.20 -59.85
C GLN A 270 -39.31 43.62 -60.48
N GLN A 271 -38.08 44.13 -60.67
CA GLN A 271 -37.88 45.43 -61.30
C GLN A 271 -38.37 45.43 -62.76
N LEU A 272 -38.07 44.36 -63.52
CA LEU A 272 -38.57 44.20 -64.88
C LEU A 272 -40.05 44.08 -64.95
N ALA A 273 -40.69 43.35 -63.99
CA ALA A 273 -42.18 43.25 -63.94
C ALA A 273 -42.82 44.62 -63.67
N ILE A 274 -42.30 45.40 -62.70
CA ILE A 274 -42.74 46.73 -62.40
C ILE A 274 -42.65 47.66 -63.63
N ASN A 275 -41.46 47.64 -64.31
CA ASN A 275 -41.25 48.42 -65.51
C ASN A 275 -42.20 48.02 -66.67
N SER A 276 -42.36 46.69 -66.87
CA SER A 276 -43.30 46.19 -67.88
C SER A 276 -44.74 46.57 -67.58
N LEU A 277 -45.12 46.46 -66.29
CA LEU A 277 -46.48 46.87 -65.88
C LEU A 277 -46.73 48.42 -66.09
N SER A 278 -45.72 49.22 -65.77
CA SER A 278 -45.72 50.67 -66.00
C SER A 278 -45.86 50.98 -67.51
N LEU A 279 -45.05 50.33 -68.39
CA LEU A 279 -45.15 50.47 -69.82
C LEU A 279 -46.49 50.02 -70.38
N ALA A 280 -47.05 48.90 -69.88
CA ALA A 280 -48.37 48.43 -70.26
C ALA A 280 -49.49 49.42 -69.87
N SER A 281 -49.36 49.98 -68.65
CA SER A 281 -50.27 50.98 -68.15
C SER A 281 -50.21 52.30 -69.00
N GLN A 282 -49.00 52.72 -69.36
CA GLN A 282 -48.80 53.87 -70.26
C GLN A 282 -49.31 53.63 -71.67
N ALA A 283 -49.12 52.43 -72.21
CA ALA A 283 -49.72 52.05 -73.49
C ALA A 283 -51.23 52.05 -73.47
N ALA A 284 -51.86 51.51 -72.41
CA ALA A 284 -53.30 51.53 -72.23
C ALA A 284 -53.87 52.98 -72.11
N GLN A 285 -53.16 53.86 -71.40
CA GLN A 285 -53.53 55.27 -71.28
C GLN A 285 -53.34 56.02 -72.63
N SER A 286 -52.35 55.64 -73.43
CA SER A 286 -52.16 56.24 -74.79
C SER A 286 -53.27 55.86 -75.74
N VAL A 287 -53.74 54.57 -75.65
CA VAL A 287 -54.89 54.15 -76.49
C VAL A 287 -56.20 54.86 -76.04
N LEU A 288 -56.40 55.05 -74.69
CA LEU A 288 -57.56 55.78 -74.16
C LEU A 288 -57.53 57.25 -74.56
N LYS A 289 -56.42 57.87 -74.86
CA LYS A 289 -56.28 59.26 -75.36
C LYS A 289 -56.52 59.39 -76.86
N LEU A 290 -56.61 58.31 -77.62
CA LEU A 290 -56.83 58.27 -79.05
C LEU A 290 -58.35 58.17 -79.43
N PHE A 291 -59.16 57.80 -78.40
CA PHE A 291 -60.60 57.77 -78.48
C PHE A 291 -61.18 58.88 -77.63
#